data_33dbe5a1e3279a62ff40e623783371d5
#
_entry.id   33dbe5a1e3279a62ff40e623783371d5
#
_cell.length_a   1.000
_cell.length_b   1.000
_cell.length_c   1.000
_cell.angle_alpha   90.00
_cell.angle_beta   90.00
_cell.angle_gamma   90.00
#
_symmetry.space_group_name_H-M   'P 1'
#
loop_
_entity.id
_entity.type
_entity.pdbx_description
1 polymer ?
#
loop_
_entity_poly.entity_id
_entity_poly.type
_entity_poly.pdbx_seq_one_letter_code
_entity_poly.pdbx_strand_id
1 'polypeptide(L)'
;MKLNLYPKVIPKDTPPPPLTKGGVVVGMKKEGGKEKIYFVGDDCHLLCVGATRSGKSRCLVLESICLLGLAGESIFCSDPKAELFHYTSEFLKKLGYEVLVLDFKNPAKSMRYNLLQPVIDAINEGDTDRAEMLAWDLTNNLVGKPEGFALLDTTVEEPMKAAIRGAGA
;
A
#
# COMPACT_ATOMS: atom_id res chain seq x y z
N MET A 1 16.36 18.44 -5.06
CA MET A 1 16.68 18.38 -3.63
C MET A 1 17.83 17.40 -3.44
N LYS A 2 18.91 17.77 -2.73
CA LYS A 2 20.08 16.89 -2.54
C LYS A 2 19.99 16.32 -1.13
N LEU A 3 19.74 15.02 -0.98
CA LEU A 3 19.82 14.35 0.31
C LEU A 3 21.25 13.83 0.53
N ASN A 4 21.87 14.21 1.64
CA ASN A 4 23.09 13.55 2.11
C ASN A 4 22.69 12.23 2.76
N LEU A 5 22.93 11.14 2.09
CA LEU A 5 22.65 9.83 2.63
C LEU A 5 23.79 9.32 3.50
N TYR A 6 23.34 8.62 4.49
CA TYR A 6 24.03 7.97 5.58
C TYR A 6 25.28 7.19 5.17
N PRO A 7 26.25 7.08 6.10
CA PRO A 7 27.36 6.16 5.91
C PRO A 7 26.84 4.73 5.71
N LYS A 8 27.51 3.96 4.88
CA LYS A 8 27.19 2.59 4.43
C LYS A 8 26.98 1.55 5.54
N VAL A 9 27.20 1.94 6.79
CA VAL A 9 27.05 1.10 7.98
C VAL A 9 26.11 1.82 8.93
N ILE A 10 24.82 1.50 8.82
CA ILE A 10 23.89 1.78 9.90
C ILE A 10 24.27 0.82 11.03
N PRO A 11 24.65 1.31 12.22
CA PRO A 11 24.85 0.45 13.37
C PRO A 11 23.58 -0.37 13.59
N LYS A 12 23.70 -1.67 13.83
CA LYS A 12 22.58 -2.63 13.88
C LYS A 12 21.50 -2.24 14.89
N ASP A 13 21.75 -1.30 15.79
CA ASP A 13 20.93 -0.99 16.95
C ASP A 13 20.44 0.47 17.03
N THR A 14 20.74 1.31 16.04
CA THR A 14 20.24 2.70 16.01
C THR A 14 19.25 2.85 14.85
N PRO A 15 17.97 3.21 15.12
CA PRO A 15 17.08 3.55 14.06
C PRO A 15 17.64 4.75 13.28
N PRO A 16 17.60 4.73 11.95
CA PRO A 16 18.02 5.89 11.16
C PRO A 16 17.17 7.09 11.55
N PRO A 17 17.75 8.31 11.56
CA PRO A 17 16.96 9.50 11.85
C PRO A 17 15.84 9.64 10.82
N PRO A 18 14.62 10.02 11.27
CA PRO A 18 13.48 10.12 10.40
C PRO A 18 13.75 11.14 9.29
N LEU A 19 13.48 10.75 8.06
CA LEU A 19 13.43 11.67 6.94
C LEU A 19 12.14 12.49 7.06
N THR A 20 12.24 13.77 6.77
CA THR A 20 11.06 14.67 6.81
C THR A 20 10.14 14.49 5.61
N LYS A 21 10.62 13.86 4.53
CA LYS A 21 9.86 13.63 3.30
C LYS A 21 10.47 12.47 2.53
N GLY A 22 9.64 11.55 2.08
CA GLY A 22 9.99 10.47 1.16
C GLY A 22 9.72 10.85 -0.30
N GLY A 23 9.77 9.85 -1.18
CA GLY A 23 9.46 10.03 -2.58
C GLY A 23 10.01 8.95 -3.48
N VAL A 24 9.73 9.08 -4.77
CA VAL A 24 10.21 8.14 -5.78
C VAL A 24 11.64 8.47 -6.18
N VAL A 25 12.54 7.50 -5.99
CA VAL A 25 13.96 7.64 -6.38
C VAL A 25 14.07 7.69 -7.89
N VAL A 26 14.74 8.70 -8.42
CA VAL A 26 14.95 8.90 -9.85
C VAL A 26 16.43 8.79 -10.25
N GLY A 27 17.32 8.72 -9.29
CA GLY A 27 18.74 8.56 -9.58
C GLY A 27 19.62 8.58 -8.36
N MET A 28 20.86 8.12 -8.55
CA MET A 28 21.90 8.13 -7.54
C MET A 28 23.23 8.58 -8.14
N LYS A 29 23.96 9.40 -7.43
CA LYS A 29 25.31 9.84 -7.84
C LYS A 29 26.29 9.63 -6.70
N LYS A 30 27.48 9.16 -7.04
CA LYS A 30 28.59 8.99 -6.12
C LYS A 30 29.52 10.19 -6.18
N GLU A 31 29.64 10.94 -5.11
CA GLU A 31 30.51 12.11 -5.01
C GLU A 31 31.32 12.06 -3.72
N GLY A 32 32.66 12.08 -3.82
CA GLY A 32 33.52 12.11 -2.64
C GLY A 32 33.38 10.96 -1.66
N GLY A 33 33.08 9.75 -2.16
CA GLY A 33 32.82 8.55 -1.34
C GLY A 33 31.44 8.49 -0.69
N LYS A 34 30.59 9.51 -0.88
CA LYS A 34 29.20 9.55 -0.41
C LYS A 34 28.24 9.29 -1.57
N GLU A 35 27.18 8.56 -1.30
CA GLU A 35 26.11 8.33 -2.25
C GLU A 35 25.02 9.38 -2.02
N LYS A 36 24.62 10.10 -3.07
CA LYS A 36 23.53 11.08 -3.08
C LYS A 36 22.38 10.49 -3.85
N ILE A 37 21.23 10.39 -3.23
CA ILE A 37 19.98 9.96 -3.89
C ILE A 37 19.20 11.19 -4.33
N TYR A 38 18.70 11.15 -5.54
CA TYR A 38 17.76 12.12 -6.08
C TYR A 38 16.38 11.47 -6.12
N PHE A 39 15.39 12.17 -5.60
CA PHE A 39 14.02 11.67 -5.56
C PHE A 39 13.02 12.79 -5.84
N VAL A 40 11.85 12.40 -6.33
CA VAL A 40 10.68 13.27 -6.50
C VAL A 40 9.77 13.02 -5.30
N GLY A 41 9.57 14.03 -4.48
CA GLY A 41 8.77 13.95 -3.25
C GLY A 41 7.45 14.69 -3.34
N ASP A 42 7.01 15.11 -4.51
CA ASP A 42 5.71 15.75 -4.72
C ASP A 42 4.68 14.72 -5.18
N ASP A 43 3.39 15.03 -5.02
CA ASP A 43 2.32 14.18 -5.52
C ASP A 43 2.38 14.11 -7.05
N CYS A 44 2.96 13.04 -7.57
CA CYS A 44 3.11 12.84 -9.00
C CYS A 44 2.94 11.38 -9.38
N HIS A 45 2.44 11.17 -10.59
CA HIS A 45 2.48 9.87 -11.23
C HIS A 45 3.79 9.71 -11.99
N LEU A 46 4.49 8.59 -11.78
CA LEU A 46 5.74 8.29 -12.46
C LEU A 46 5.62 7.01 -13.27
N LEU A 47 5.94 7.08 -14.56
CA LEU A 47 6.02 5.93 -15.44
C LEU A 47 7.48 5.61 -15.75
N CYS A 48 7.93 4.42 -15.34
CA CYS A 48 9.27 3.91 -15.66
C CYS A 48 9.19 2.81 -16.70
N VAL A 49 9.72 3.09 -17.89
CA VAL A 49 9.76 2.13 -18.99
C VAL A 49 11.19 1.60 -19.18
N GLY A 50 11.32 0.31 -19.37
CA GLY A 50 12.63 -0.30 -19.61
C GLY A 50 12.50 -1.80 -19.89
N ALA A 51 13.49 -2.36 -20.58
CA ALA A 51 13.55 -3.79 -20.92
C ALA A 51 13.54 -4.67 -19.66
N THR A 52 13.20 -5.95 -19.86
CA THR A 52 13.33 -6.95 -18.81
C THR A 52 14.80 -7.05 -18.35
N ARG A 53 15.02 -7.19 -17.05
CA ARG A 53 16.36 -7.22 -16.41
C ARG A 53 17.16 -5.91 -16.51
N SER A 54 16.55 -4.78 -16.86
CA SER A 54 17.22 -3.47 -16.88
C SER A 54 17.47 -2.86 -15.49
N GLY A 55 17.11 -3.57 -14.41
CA GLY A 55 17.34 -3.10 -13.04
C GLY A 55 16.24 -2.21 -12.47
N LYS A 56 15.11 -2.00 -13.16
CA LYS A 56 14.02 -1.13 -12.68
C LYS A 56 13.60 -1.39 -11.23
N SER A 57 13.31 -2.65 -10.90
CA SER A 57 12.87 -3.01 -9.55
C SER A 57 13.95 -2.74 -8.51
N ARG A 58 15.23 -3.01 -8.85
CA ARG A 58 16.34 -2.88 -7.92
C ARG A 58 16.79 -1.43 -7.71
N CYS A 59 16.91 -0.67 -8.80
CA CYS A 59 17.49 0.69 -8.73
C CYS A 59 16.44 1.77 -8.46
N LEU A 60 15.16 1.48 -8.68
CA LEU A 60 14.10 2.47 -8.54
C LEU A 60 13.08 2.05 -7.48
N VAL A 61 12.46 0.88 -7.64
CA VAL A 61 11.35 0.49 -6.77
C VAL A 61 11.81 0.18 -5.35
N LEU A 62 12.84 -0.66 -5.19
CA LEU A 62 13.36 -1.01 -3.86
C LEU A 62 13.91 0.21 -3.12
N GLU A 63 14.66 1.06 -3.82
CA GLU A 63 15.21 2.28 -3.23
C GLU A 63 14.10 3.27 -2.82
N SER A 64 13.03 3.37 -3.63
CA SER A 64 11.88 4.21 -3.30
C SER A 64 11.13 3.68 -2.07
N ILE A 65 10.91 2.36 -1.97
CA ILE A 65 10.28 1.75 -0.79
C ILE A 65 11.11 2.02 0.46
N CYS A 66 12.42 1.88 0.38
CA CYS A 66 13.30 2.16 1.51
C CYS A 66 13.25 3.65 1.92
N LEU A 67 13.25 4.56 0.95
CA LEU A 67 13.19 5.99 1.21
C LEU A 67 11.86 6.42 1.83
N LEU A 68 10.74 5.93 1.29
CA LEU A 68 9.39 6.15 1.83
C LEU A 68 9.26 5.57 3.24
N GLY A 69 9.81 4.36 3.45
CA GLY A 69 9.84 3.75 4.76
C GLY A 69 10.61 4.55 5.80
N LEU A 70 11.75 5.14 5.44
CA LEU A 70 12.52 6.05 6.31
C LEU A 70 11.77 7.35 6.61
N ALA A 71 10.90 7.79 5.72
CA ALA A 71 10.07 8.98 5.90
C ALA A 71 8.79 8.73 6.71
N GLY A 72 8.47 7.47 7.04
CA GLY A 72 7.26 7.12 7.78
C GLY A 72 5.99 7.12 6.92
N GLU A 73 6.11 7.02 5.60
CA GLU A 73 4.97 7.08 4.69
C GLU A 73 4.34 5.70 4.46
N SER A 74 3.02 5.64 4.31
CA SER A 74 2.31 4.41 3.97
C SER A 74 2.59 3.98 2.53
N ILE A 75 2.78 2.68 2.32
CA ILE A 75 3.20 2.14 1.03
C ILE A 75 2.27 1.01 0.61
N PHE A 76 1.79 1.08 -0.63
CA PHE A 76 1.07 -0.01 -1.27
C PHE A 76 1.84 -0.49 -2.50
N CYS A 77 2.10 -1.81 -2.60
CA CYS A 77 2.86 -2.40 -3.70
C CYS A 77 2.16 -3.60 -4.30
N SER A 78 2.13 -3.67 -5.64
CA SER A 78 1.82 -4.91 -6.36
C SER A 78 3.11 -5.66 -6.64
N ASP A 79 3.26 -6.86 -6.06
CA ASP A 79 4.48 -7.67 -6.14
C ASP A 79 4.20 -9.09 -6.63
N PRO A 80 4.00 -9.30 -7.94
CA PRO A 80 3.64 -10.61 -8.51
C PRO A 80 4.68 -11.70 -8.27
N LYS A 81 5.92 -11.33 -7.97
CA LYS A 81 7.06 -12.22 -7.75
C LYS A 81 7.48 -12.37 -6.29
N ALA A 82 6.88 -11.59 -5.40
CA ALA A 82 7.25 -11.47 -3.99
C ALA A 82 8.70 -10.99 -3.75
N GLU A 83 9.34 -10.38 -4.77
CA GLU A 83 10.71 -9.85 -4.65
C GLU A 83 10.76 -8.65 -3.72
N LEU A 84 9.80 -7.73 -3.85
CA LEU A 84 9.76 -6.51 -3.02
C LEU A 84 9.53 -6.87 -1.56
N PHE A 85 8.57 -7.74 -1.27
CA PHE A 85 8.32 -8.24 0.06
C PHE A 85 9.55 -8.91 0.68
N HIS A 86 10.22 -9.78 -0.09
CA HIS A 86 11.39 -10.52 0.39
C HIS A 86 12.54 -9.59 0.78
N TYR A 87 12.79 -8.54 -0.01
CA TYR A 87 13.91 -7.64 0.24
C TYR A 87 13.62 -6.51 1.25
N THR A 88 12.37 -6.09 1.41
CA THR A 88 12.06 -4.89 2.20
C THR A 88 11.30 -5.17 3.50
N SER A 89 10.62 -6.32 3.64
CA SER A 89 9.74 -6.59 4.77
C SER A 89 10.45 -6.52 6.13
N GLU A 90 11.63 -7.13 6.25
CA GLU A 90 12.40 -7.10 7.49
C GLU A 90 12.92 -5.70 7.84
N PHE A 91 13.30 -4.92 6.84
CA PHE A 91 13.69 -3.53 7.01
C PHE A 91 12.51 -2.67 7.50
N LEU A 92 11.35 -2.79 6.84
CA LEU A 92 10.16 -2.05 7.22
C LEU A 92 9.67 -2.41 8.63
N LYS A 93 9.66 -3.70 8.98
CA LYS A 93 9.33 -4.16 10.35
C LYS A 93 10.25 -3.56 11.40
N LYS A 94 11.57 -3.45 11.13
CA LYS A 94 12.51 -2.80 12.04
C LYS A 94 12.27 -1.30 12.21
N LEU A 95 11.65 -0.66 11.21
CA LEU A 95 11.19 0.73 11.29
C LEU A 95 9.84 0.88 12.00
N GLY A 96 9.21 -0.23 12.43
CA GLY A 96 7.94 -0.23 13.12
C GLY A 96 6.71 -0.33 12.23
N TYR A 97 6.88 -0.66 10.95
CA TYR A 97 5.75 -0.86 10.04
C TYR A 97 5.03 -2.18 10.30
N GLU A 98 3.71 -2.13 10.22
CA GLU A 98 2.88 -3.30 10.00
C GLU A 98 2.92 -3.67 8.52
N VAL A 99 3.48 -4.83 8.19
CA VAL A 99 3.61 -5.29 6.80
C VAL A 99 2.52 -6.31 6.51
N LEU A 100 1.53 -5.88 5.76
CA LEU A 100 0.37 -6.69 5.35
C LEU A 100 0.64 -7.35 3.99
N VAL A 101 0.34 -8.64 3.87
CA VAL A 101 0.55 -9.41 2.63
C VAL A 101 -0.72 -10.13 2.23
N LEU A 102 -1.23 -9.79 1.03
CA LEU A 102 -2.32 -10.52 0.38
C LEU A 102 -1.73 -11.42 -0.72
N ASP A 103 -1.65 -12.72 -0.45
CA ASP A 103 -1.13 -13.70 -1.40
C ASP A 103 -2.26 -14.48 -2.06
N PHE A 104 -2.65 -14.07 -3.26
CA PHE A 104 -3.69 -14.73 -4.04
C PHE A 104 -3.25 -16.08 -4.63
N LYS A 105 -1.93 -16.35 -4.71
CA LYS A 105 -1.41 -17.63 -5.17
C LYS A 105 -1.46 -18.70 -4.08
N ASN A 106 -1.28 -18.29 -2.83
CA ASN A 106 -1.29 -19.17 -1.67
C ASN A 106 -2.24 -18.62 -0.58
N PRO A 107 -3.57 -18.66 -0.79
CA PRO A 107 -4.53 -18.05 0.13
C PRO A 107 -4.42 -18.57 1.57
N ALA A 108 -3.97 -19.82 1.74
CA ALA A 108 -3.76 -20.42 3.07
C ALA A 108 -2.62 -19.76 3.87
N LYS A 109 -1.66 -19.11 3.20
CA LYS A 109 -0.53 -18.39 3.80
C LYS A 109 -0.73 -16.87 3.79
N SER A 110 -1.76 -16.42 3.09
CA SER A 110 -2.12 -15.00 3.02
C SER A 110 -2.63 -14.50 4.36
N MET A 111 -2.45 -13.22 4.62
CA MET A 111 -3.18 -12.57 5.71
C MET A 111 -4.67 -12.59 5.41
N ARG A 112 -5.46 -12.76 6.45
CA ARG A 112 -6.92 -12.67 6.35
C ARG A 112 -7.29 -11.19 6.31
N TYR A 113 -8.03 -10.80 5.31
CA TYR A 113 -8.58 -9.47 5.17
C TYR A 113 -10.11 -9.55 5.11
N ASN A 114 -10.77 -8.94 6.07
CA ASN A 114 -12.22 -8.86 6.08
C ASN A 114 -12.66 -7.59 5.36
N LEU A 115 -13.12 -7.73 4.12
CA LEU A 115 -13.62 -6.61 3.31
C LEU A 115 -14.82 -5.89 3.97
N LEU A 116 -15.57 -6.59 4.80
CA LEU A 116 -16.72 -6.04 5.51
C LEU A 116 -16.35 -5.35 6.83
N GLN A 117 -15.10 -5.43 7.27
CA GLN A 117 -14.69 -4.87 8.56
C GLN A 117 -15.02 -3.38 8.70
N PRO A 118 -14.77 -2.51 7.72
CA PRO A 118 -15.14 -1.10 7.81
C PRO A 118 -16.65 -0.86 7.97
N VAL A 119 -17.47 -1.72 7.34
CA VAL A 119 -18.95 -1.67 7.49
C VAL A 119 -19.36 -2.07 8.90
N ILE A 120 -18.78 -3.17 9.41
CA ILE A 120 -19.04 -3.67 10.76
C ILE A 120 -18.64 -2.63 11.81
N ASP A 121 -17.51 -1.98 11.63
CA ASP A 121 -17.02 -0.95 12.56
C ASP A 121 -17.96 0.26 12.58
N ALA A 122 -18.42 0.71 11.42
CA ALA A 122 -19.40 1.79 11.33
C ALA A 122 -20.74 1.45 11.99
N ILE A 123 -21.21 0.20 11.85
CA ILE A 123 -22.43 -0.30 12.54
C ILE A 123 -22.22 -0.28 14.06
N ASN A 124 -21.07 -0.75 14.53
CA ASN A 124 -20.76 -0.78 15.97
C ASN A 124 -20.62 0.63 16.58
N GLU A 125 -20.20 1.60 15.78
CA GLU A 125 -20.16 3.02 16.13
C GLU A 125 -21.54 3.68 16.12
N GLY A 126 -22.57 3.00 15.59
CA GLY A 126 -23.93 3.51 15.44
C GLY A 126 -24.13 4.46 14.25
N ASP A 127 -23.13 4.53 13.37
CA ASP A 127 -23.15 5.36 12.15
C ASP A 127 -23.70 4.55 10.97
N THR A 128 -25.03 4.46 10.90
CA THR A 128 -25.73 3.68 9.88
C THR A 128 -25.56 4.27 8.47
N ASP A 129 -25.49 5.59 8.35
CA ASP A 129 -25.32 6.25 7.04
C ASP A 129 -23.95 5.95 6.45
N ARG A 130 -22.91 6.00 7.27
CA ARG A 130 -21.55 5.62 6.89
C ARG A 130 -21.46 4.13 6.55
N ALA A 131 -22.13 3.25 7.31
CA ALA A 131 -22.15 1.83 7.05
C ALA A 131 -22.81 1.52 5.70
N GLU A 132 -23.91 2.18 5.38
CA GLU A 132 -24.60 2.04 4.10
C GLU A 132 -23.72 2.50 2.93
N MET A 133 -23.07 3.67 3.06
CA MET A 133 -22.16 4.18 2.05
C MET A 133 -21.00 3.22 1.79
N LEU A 134 -20.36 2.70 2.84
CA LEU A 134 -19.23 1.75 2.72
C LEU A 134 -19.68 0.42 2.09
N ALA A 135 -20.87 -0.06 2.41
CA ALA A 135 -21.42 -1.27 1.80
C ALA A 135 -21.71 -1.08 0.30
N TRP A 136 -22.21 0.09 -0.08
CA TRP A 136 -22.39 0.50 -1.47
C TRP A 136 -21.09 0.54 -2.24
N ASP A 137 -20.07 1.20 -1.70
CA ASP A 137 -18.75 1.28 -2.31
C ASP A 137 -18.14 -0.11 -2.50
N LEU A 138 -18.25 -0.96 -1.49
CA LEU A 138 -17.77 -2.34 -1.58
C LEU A 138 -18.49 -3.12 -2.69
N THR A 139 -19.81 -3.01 -2.76
CA THR A 139 -20.63 -3.70 -3.77
C THR A 139 -20.26 -3.22 -5.17
N ASN A 140 -20.17 -1.91 -5.38
CA ASN A 140 -19.78 -1.33 -6.67
C ASN A 140 -18.37 -1.76 -7.12
N ASN A 141 -17.45 -1.91 -6.18
CA ASN A 141 -16.09 -2.34 -6.48
C ASN A 141 -15.98 -3.85 -6.79
N LEU A 142 -16.81 -4.68 -6.16
CA LEU A 142 -16.79 -6.13 -6.37
C LEU A 142 -17.61 -6.59 -7.59
N VAL A 143 -18.77 -5.99 -7.79
CA VAL A 143 -19.70 -6.40 -8.86
C VAL A 143 -19.52 -5.53 -10.11
N GLY A 144 -18.97 -4.34 -9.97
CA GLY A 144 -18.89 -3.32 -11.01
C GLY A 144 -20.25 -2.62 -11.18
N LYS A 145 -20.25 -1.49 -11.87
CA LYS A 145 -21.50 -0.84 -12.28
C LYS A 145 -22.06 -1.65 -13.45
N PRO A 146 -23.29 -2.17 -13.34
CA PRO A 146 -23.91 -2.91 -14.43
C PRO A 146 -24.21 -1.91 -15.57
N GLU A 147 -23.31 -1.83 -16.53
CA GLU A 147 -23.65 -1.18 -17.79
C GLU A 147 -24.68 -2.07 -18.52
N GLY A 148 -25.96 -1.80 -18.32
CA GLY A 148 -27.05 -2.37 -19.09
C GLY A 148 -27.91 -3.46 -18.47
N PHE A 149 -27.77 -3.82 -17.17
CA PHE A 149 -28.64 -4.79 -16.52
C PHE A 149 -29.27 -4.23 -15.24
N ALA A 150 -30.42 -3.60 -15.38
CA ALA A 150 -31.25 -3.10 -14.26
C ALA A 150 -31.75 -4.21 -13.29
N LEU A 151 -31.54 -5.48 -13.60
CA LEU A 151 -31.98 -6.63 -12.80
C LEU A 151 -31.03 -7.05 -11.68
N LEU A 152 -29.74 -6.64 -11.74
CA LEU A 152 -28.76 -6.97 -10.70
C LEU A 152 -28.78 -5.97 -9.54
N ASP A 153 -29.22 -4.76 -9.80
CA ASP A 153 -29.25 -3.65 -8.82
C ASP A 153 -30.18 -3.97 -7.65
N THR A 154 -31.37 -4.57 -7.94
CA THR A 154 -32.35 -4.91 -6.91
C THR A 154 -32.07 -6.21 -6.16
N THR A 155 -31.30 -7.13 -6.73
CA THR A 155 -31.04 -8.45 -6.12
C THR A 155 -29.90 -8.43 -5.07
N VAL A 156 -28.98 -7.51 -5.17
CA VAL A 156 -27.84 -7.41 -4.25
C VAL A 156 -28.05 -6.31 -3.19
N GLU A 157 -28.68 -5.20 -3.57
CA GLU A 157 -28.93 -4.08 -2.66
C GLU A 157 -29.87 -4.41 -1.50
N GLU A 158 -31.02 -5.01 -1.81
CA GLU A 158 -32.06 -5.27 -0.79
C GLU A 158 -31.60 -6.26 0.30
N PRO A 159 -30.92 -7.38 -0.03
CA PRO A 159 -30.36 -8.26 0.99
C PRO A 159 -29.29 -7.58 1.85
N MET A 160 -28.47 -6.71 1.26
CA MET A 160 -27.41 -6.02 1.97
C MET A 160 -27.95 -4.93 2.89
N LYS A 161 -28.95 -4.15 2.41
CA LYS A 161 -29.69 -3.19 3.25
C LYS A 161 -30.44 -3.87 4.39
N ALA A 162 -31.04 -5.03 4.14
CA ALA A 162 -31.68 -5.80 5.16
C ALA A 162 -30.72 -6.35 6.21
N ALA A 163 -29.52 -6.80 5.80
CA ALA A 163 -28.48 -7.25 6.72
C ALA A 163 -27.97 -6.11 7.62
N ILE A 164 -27.79 -4.92 7.08
CA ILE A 164 -27.35 -3.73 7.83
C ILE A 164 -28.44 -3.32 8.84
N ARG A 165 -29.71 -3.28 8.44
CA ARG A 165 -30.84 -2.94 9.33
C ARG A 165 -31.08 -3.99 10.42
N GLY A 166 -30.84 -5.27 10.11
CA GLY A 166 -30.98 -6.37 11.08
C GLY A 166 -29.85 -6.45 12.11
N ALA A 167 -28.70 -5.88 11.83
CA ALA A 167 -27.54 -5.87 12.75
C ALA A 167 -27.61 -4.71 13.77
N GLY A 168 -28.52 -3.75 13.58
CA GLY A 168 -28.73 -2.60 14.49
C GLY A 168 -29.93 -2.76 15.43
N ALA A 169 -30.55 -3.95 15.49
CA ALA A 169 -31.60 -4.31 16.43
C ALA A 169 -31.08 -5.34 17.44
#